data_60e9f36f094648a7cef60db9dd02174f
#
_entry.id   60e9f36f094648a7cef60db9dd02174f
#
_cell.length_a   1.000
_cell.length_b   1.000
_cell.length_c   1.000
_cell.angle_alpha   90.00
_cell.angle_beta   90.00
_cell.angle_gamma   90.00
#
_symmetry.space_group_name_H-M   'P 1'
#
loop_
_entity.id
_entity.type
_entity.pdbx_description
1 polymer ?
#
loop_
_entity_poly.entity_id
_entity_poly.type
_entity_poly.pdbx_seq_one_letter_code
_entity_poly.pdbx_strand_id
1 'polypeptide(L)'
;YSCGIMDALLEDKIIADYVIGVSAGAAFGVSYCSGQIGRNLRLATEFMGTKKYMGARHLIDPKNRCYYNLDYAYNVVPNVELPFDYEAYRNFKGRFCAVVTNVKNGKAEYMDVPKDDTHWNLLRATCALPLLFPEIEINGEKYMDGGISDSIPYMQAIKAGCDKNIVVLTRPKGYVKTQEPATKLAI
;
A
#
# COMPACT_ATOMS: atom_id res chain seq x y z
N TYR A 1 13.55 -0.66 4.36
CA TYR A 1 13.42 -0.74 5.83
C TYR A 1 12.19 -1.58 6.22
N SER A 2 10.96 -1.15 5.89
CA SER A 2 9.73 -1.90 6.23
C SER A 2 9.73 -3.34 5.71
N CYS A 3 10.29 -3.61 4.54
CA CYS A 3 10.42 -4.97 4.00
C CYS A 3 11.20 -5.88 4.96
N GLY A 4 12.38 -5.42 5.43
CA GLY A 4 13.21 -6.22 6.35
C GLY A 4 12.55 -6.45 7.71
N ILE A 5 11.75 -5.49 8.22
CA ILE A 5 10.98 -5.70 9.45
C ILE A 5 9.89 -6.76 9.24
N MET A 6 9.17 -6.70 8.12
CA MET A 6 8.13 -7.70 7.80
C MET A 6 8.71 -9.09 7.60
N ASP A 7 9.87 -9.19 6.94
CA ASP A 7 10.57 -10.48 6.77
C ASP A 7 11.04 -11.04 8.12
N ALA A 8 11.64 -10.20 8.99
CA ALA A 8 12.05 -10.62 10.33
C ALA A 8 10.87 -11.10 11.19
N LEU A 9 9.71 -10.42 11.13
CA LEU A 9 8.50 -10.87 11.83
C LEU A 9 8.05 -12.26 11.32
N LEU A 10 8.12 -12.50 10.01
CA LEU A 10 7.78 -13.81 9.44
C LEU A 10 8.79 -14.89 9.83
N GLU A 11 10.09 -14.60 9.82
CA GLU A 11 11.16 -15.52 10.26
C GLU A 11 10.97 -15.92 11.72
N ASP A 12 10.61 -14.97 12.59
CA ASP A 12 10.31 -15.20 14.01
C ASP A 12 8.89 -15.77 14.24
N LYS A 13 8.13 -16.06 13.15
CA LYS A 13 6.74 -16.57 13.19
C LYS A 13 5.78 -15.66 13.97
N ILE A 14 6.06 -14.37 13.97
CA ILE A 14 5.16 -13.36 14.54
C ILE A 14 4.14 -12.99 13.47
N ILE A 15 2.93 -13.51 13.60
CA ILE A 15 1.82 -13.27 12.69
C ILE A 15 0.78 -12.41 13.40
N ALA A 16 0.51 -11.23 12.85
CA ALA A 16 -0.46 -10.31 13.39
C ALA A 16 -1.90 -10.74 13.07
N ASP A 17 -2.81 -10.60 14.04
CA ASP A 17 -4.26 -10.82 13.82
C ASP A 17 -4.89 -9.68 13.01
N TYR A 18 -4.30 -8.48 13.07
CA TYR A 18 -4.74 -7.32 12.33
C TYR A 18 -3.56 -6.54 11.77
N VAL A 19 -3.54 -6.37 10.46
CA VAL A 19 -2.54 -5.59 9.73
C VAL A 19 -3.22 -4.38 9.12
N ILE A 20 -2.66 -3.19 9.34
CA ILE A 20 -3.10 -1.96 8.67
C ILE A 20 -1.94 -1.39 7.88
N GLY A 21 -2.16 -1.15 6.60
CA GLY A 21 -1.17 -0.54 5.71
C GLY A 21 -1.67 0.76 5.07
N VAL A 22 -0.75 1.66 4.80
CA VAL A 22 -1.00 2.91 4.07
C VAL A 22 -0.01 2.99 2.91
N SER A 23 -0.49 3.22 1.69
CA SER A 23 0.39 3.39 0.52
C SER A 23 1.39 2.23 0.39
N ALA A 24 2.69 2.49 0.34
CA ALA A 24 3.72 1.45 0.30
C ALA A 24 3.62 0.44 1.45
N GLY A 25 3.15 0.87 2.63
CA GLY A 25 2.91 -0.02 3.77
C GLY A 25 1.84 -1.07 3.49
N ALA A 26 0.79 -0.71 2.74
CA ALA A 26 -0.22 -1.67 2.28
C ALA A 26 0.32 -2.56 1.16
N ALA A 27 1.00 -1.98 0.15
CA ALA A 27 1.57 -2.72 -0.96
C ALA A 27 2.58 -3.80 -0.51
N PHE A 28 3.35 -3.52 0.53
CA PHE A 28 4.26 -4.50 1.14
C PHE A 28 3.57 -5.42 2.17
N GLY A 29 2.56 -4.91 2.87
CA GLY A 29 1.80 -5.66 3.87
C GLY A 29 1.13 -6.91 3.31
N VAL A 30 0.69 -6.87 2.05
CA VAL A 30 0.07 -8.03 1.39
C VAL A 30 1.04 -9.21 1.27
N SER A 31 2.34 -8.96 1.04
CA SER A 31 3.35 -10.04 1.00
C SER A 31 3.64 -10.62 2.39
N TYR A 32 3.57 -9.79 3.43
CA TYR A 32 3.61 -10.28 4.82
C TYR A 32 2.41 -11.18 5.11
N CYS A 33 1.19 -10.77 4.75
CA CYS A 33 -0.01 -11.56 4.96
C CYS A 33 -0.02 -12.88 4.18
N SER A 34 0.70 -12.96 3.06
CA SER A 34 0.88 -14.21 2.29
C SER A 34 2.11 -15.02 2.73
N GLY A 35 2.86 -14.57 3.74
CA GLY A 35 4.04 -15.29 4.24
C GLY A 35 5.24 -15.31 3.28
N GLN A 36 5.27 -14.44 2.28
CA GLN A 36 6.30 -14.44 1.23
C GLN A 36 7.55 -13.64 1.67
N ILE A 37 8.44 -14.27 2.43
CA ILE A 37 9.74 -13.72 2.85
C ILE A 37 10.58 -13.32 1.63
N GLY A 38 11.23 -12.15 1.69
CA GLY A 38 12.11 -11.63 0.65
C GLY A 38 11.39 -11.05 -0.58
N ARG A 39 10.09 -11.35 -0.79
CA ARG A 39 9.35 -10.87 -1.95
C ARG A 39 9.32 -9.36 -2.06
N ASN A 40 9.10 -8.67 -0.95
CA ASN A 40 9.08 -7.21 -0.90
C ASN A 40 10.43 -6.59 -1.25
N LEU A 41 11.53 -7.19 -0.79
CA LEU A 41 12.88 -6.73 -1.13
C LEU A 41 13.12 -6.86 -2.63
N ARG A 42 12.81 -8.03 -3.21
CA ARG A 42 12.92 -8.24 -4.65
C ARG A 42 12.07 -7.26 -5.45
N LEU A 43 10.82 -7.05 -5.05
CA LEU A 43 9.94 -6.06 -5.69
C LEU A 43 10.60 -4.67 -5.71
N ALA A 44 11.13 -4.23 -4.58
CA ALA A 44 11.73 -2.91 -4.43
C ALA A 44 13.05 -2.76 -5.22
N THR A 45 13.91 -3.79 -5.25
CA THR A 45 15.25 -3.71 -5.83
C THR A 45 15.31 -4.11 -7.31
N GLU A 46 14.50 -5.09 -7.73
CA GLU A 46 14.55 -5.64 -9.09
C GLU A 46 13.54 -4.94 -10.03
N PHE A 47 12.40 -4.45 -9.52
CA PHE A 47 11.29 -3.98 -10.34
C PHE A 47 10.98 -2.49 -10.19
N MET A 48 10.74 -1.99 -8.97
CA MET A 48 10.25 -0.63 -8.74
C MET A 48 11.17 0.46 -9.31
N GLY A 49 12.48 0.26 -9.30
CA GLY A 49 13.45 1.20 -9.87
C GLY A 49 13.54 1.19 -11.40
N THR A 50 12.82 0.30 -12.07
CA THR A 50 12.92 0.14 -13.52
C THR A 50 12.03 1.13 -14.28
N LYS A 51 12.47 1.51 -15.50
CA LYS A 51 11.65 2.33 -16.41
C LYS A 51 10.34 1.64 -16.85
N LYS A 52 10.26 0.31 -16.76
CA LYS A 52 9.03 -0.44 -16.99
C LYS A 52 7.98 -0.16 -15.92
N TYR A 53 8.40 -0.08 -14.66
CA TYR A 53 7.53 0.04 -13.50
C TYR A 53 7.07 1.49 -13.29
N MET A 54 8.00 2.46 -13.30
CA MET A 54 7.68 3.87 -13.06
C MET A 54 8.51 4.82 -13.94
N GLY A 55 7.98 6.02 -14.15
CA GLY A 55 8.66 7.10 -14.85
C GLY A 55 7.71 8.07 -15.53
N ALA A 56 8.22 9.28 -15.83
CA ALA A 56 7.45 10.38 -16.41
C ALA A 56 6.79 10.02 -17.77
N ARG A 57 7.39 9.09 -18.54
CA ARG A 57 6.83 8.61 -19.81
C ARG A 57 5.43 8.02 -19.68
N HIS A 58 5.11 7.43 -18.52
CA HIS A 58 3.81 6.81 -18.27
C HIS A 58 2.71 7.85 -18.00
N LEU A 59 3.06 9.08 -17.59
CA LEU A 59 2.12 10.18 -17.40
C LEU A 59 1.52 10.65 -18.73
N ILE A 60 2.32 10.59 -19.81
CA ILE A 60 1.89 11.02 -21.16
C ILE A 60 1.24 9.90 -21.97
N ASP A 61 1.26 8.66 -21.49
CA ASP A 61 0.56 7.53 -22.12
C ASP A 61 -0.97 7.70 -21.93
N PRO A 62 -1.75 7.86 -23.02
CA PRO A 62 -3.20 8.07 -22.92
C PRO A 62 -3.96 6.94 -22.21
N LYS A 63 -3.40 5.72 -22.23
CA LYS A 63 -4.00 4.54 -21.61
C LYS A 63 -3.67 4.39 -20.12
N ASN A 64 -2.59 5.05 -19.66
CA ASN A 64 -2.11 4.91 -18.29
C ASN A 64 -2.28 6.20 -17.47
N ARG A 65 -1.82 7.34 -17.97
CA ARG A 65 -1.89 8.67 -17.32
C ARG A 65 -1.50 8.66 -15.84
N CYS A 66 -0.49 7.86 -15.49
CA CYS A 66 -0.06 7.61 -14.14
C CYS A 66 1.47 7.52 -14.13
N TYR A 67 2.13 7.93 -13.05
CA TYR A 67 3.59 7.82 -12.92
C TYR A 67 4.06 6.36 -12.90
N TYR A 68 3.24 5.45 -12.37
CA TYR A 68 3.46 4.02 -12.50
C TYR A 68 2.80 3.49 -13.77
N ASN A 69 3.41 2.45 -14.35
CA ASN A 69 2.70 1.59 -15.28
C ASN A 69 1.78 0.68 -14.47
N LEU A 70 0.50 1.04 -14.39
CA LEU A 70 -0.46 0.35 -13.51
C LEU A 70 -0.67 -1.11 -13.91
N ASP A 71 -0.72 -1.39 -15.21
CA ASP A 71 -0.83 -2.77 -15.68
C ASP A 71 0.42 -3.58 -15.32
N TYR A 72 1.59 -3.03 -15.57
CA TYR A 72 2.84 -3.72 -15.23
C TYR A 72 2.96 -3.97 -13.72
N ALA A 73 2.70 -2.95 -12.90
CA ALA A 73 2.88 -3.02 -11.45
C ALA A 73 1.89 -3.95 -10.74
N TYR A 74 0.62 -3.93 -11.19
CA TYR A 74 -0.47 -4.63 -10.50
C TYR A 74 -1.01 -5.86 -11.23
N ASN A 75 -0.57 -6.11 -12.46
CA ASN A 75 -0.97 -7.29 -13.23
C ASN A 75 0.24 -8.12 -13.65
N VAL A 76 1.20 -7.56 -14.41
CA VAL A 76 2.32 -8.35 -14.93
C VAL A 76 3.26 -8.80 -13.82
N VAL A 77 3.70 -7.89 -12.95
CA VAL A 77 4.63 -8.25 -11.87
C VAL A 77 4.06 -9.31 -10.95
N PRO A 78 2.88 -9.17 -10.34
CA PRO A 78 2.37 -10.15 -9.38
C PRO A 78 1.91 -11.46 -10.00
N ASN A 79 1.65 -11.53 -11.31
CA ASN A 79 1.16 -12.75 -11.95
C ASN A 79 2.19 -13.47 -12.82
N VAL A 80 3.26 -12.76 -13.24
CA VAL A 80 4.23 -13.32 -14.21
C VAL A 80 5.68 -13.19 -13.73
N GLU A 81 6.16 -11.99 -13.42
CA GLU A 81 7.59 -11.76 -13.18
C GLU A 81 8.01 -12.04 -11.72
N LEU A 82 7.15 -11.74 -10.76
CA LEU A 82 7.34 -12.02 -9.34
C LEU A 82 6.02 -12.53 -8.75
N PRO A 83 5.65 -13.79 -9.01
CA PRO A 83 4.34 -14.33 -8.67
C PRO A 83 3.96 -14.10 -7.20
N PHE A 84 2.72 -13.66 -7.00
CA PHE A 84 2.13 -13.52 -5.70
C PHE A 84 1.39 -14.80 -5.31
N ASP A 85 1.54 -15.22 -4.07
CA ASP A 85 0.84 -16.40 -3.56
C ASP A 85 -0.56 -16.04 -3.08
N TYR A 86 -1.51 -16.05 -4.00
CA TYR A 86 -2.91 -15.77 -3.73
C TYR A 86 -3.55 -16.82 -2.80
N GLU A 87 -3.09 -18.08 -2.83
CA GLU A 87 -3.61 -19.13 -1.97
C GLU A 87 -3.18 -18.90 -0.53
N ALA A 88 -1.90 -18.64 -0.29
CA ALA A 88 -1.40 -18.30 1.03
C ALA A 88 -2.10 -17.05 1.59
N TYR A 89 -2.33 -16.02 0.75
CA TYR A 89 -3.06 -14.83 1.15
C TYR A 89 -4.53 -15.13 1.53
N ARG A 90 -5.25 -15.94 0.75
CA ARG A 90 -6.61 -16.40 1.10
C ARG A 90 -6.64 -17.13 2.44
N ASN A 91 -5.60 -17.90 2.74
CA ASN A 91 -5.47 -18.68 3.97
C ASN A 91 -5.00 -17.86 5.18
N PHE A 92 -4.56 -16.63 5.00
CA PHE A 92 -4.21 -15.73 6.11
C PHE A 92 -5.40 -15.57 7.06
N LYS A 93 -5.21 -15.89 8.34
CA LYS A 93 -6.30 -15.91 9.34
C LYS A 93 -6.61 -14.53 9.91
N GLY A 94 -5.65 -13.62 9.83
CA GLY A 94 -5.82 -12.25 10.28
C GLY A 94 -6.65 -11.40 9.30
N ARG A 95 -6.90 -10.19 9.73
CA ARG A 95 -7.54 -9.14 8.94
C ARG A 95 -6.46 -8.24 8.33
N PHE A 96 -6.57 -7.89 7.06
CA PHE A 96 -5.69 -6.93 6.43
C PHE A 96 -6.49 -5.74 5.91
N CYS A 97 -6.16 -4.55 6.40
CA CYS A 97 -6.84 -3.30 6.11
C CYS A 97 -5.89 -2.33 5.39
N ALA A 98 -6.39 -1.67 4.36
CA ALA A 98 -5.72 -0.54 3.72
C ALA A 98 -6.44 0.77 4.04
N VAL A 99 -5.68 1.83 4.25
CA VAL A 99 -6.23 3.19 4.44
C VAL A 99 -6.28 3.89 3.10
N VAL A 100 -7.42 4.51 2.81
CA VAL A 100 -7.62 5.36 1.64
C VAL A 100 -8.23 6.69 2.07
N THR A 101 -8.05 7.72 1.26
CA THR A 101 -8.69 9.03 1.47
C THR A 101 -9.85 9.18 0.51
N ASN A 102 -11.06 9.36 1.03
CA ASN A 102 -12.24 9.62 0.21
C ASN A 102 -12.12 11.03 -0.38
N VAL A 103 -12.18 11.14 -1.70
CA VAL A 103 -11.98 12.42 -2.43
C VAL A 103 -13.08 13.43 -2.12
N LYS A 104 -14.32 12.96 -1.91
CA LYS A 104 -15.49 13.82 -1.70
C LYS A 104 -15.46 14.57 -0.38
N ASN A 105 -14.91 13.95 0.68
CA ASN A 105 -14.97 14.52 2.03
C ASN A 105 -13.59 14.68 2.70
N GLY A 106 -12.50 14.22 2.07
CA GLY A 106 -11.13 14.30 2.59
C GLY A 106 -10.85 13.42 3.80
N LYS A 107 -11.74 12.51 4.16
CA LYS A 107 -11.59 11.66 5.36
C LYS A 107 -10.91 10.33 5.03
N ALA A 108 -10.19 9.82 6.04
CA ALA A 108 -9.66 8.47 5.99
C ALA A 108 -10.79 7.43 6.08
N GLU A 109 -10.71 6.44 5.21
CA GLU A 109 -11.53 5.23 5.26
C GLU A 109 -10.61 4.01 5.39
N TYR A 110 -11.04 3.05 6.20
CA TYR A 110 -10.28 1.85 6.55
C TYR A 110 -11.00 0.65 5.98
N MET A 111 -10.47 0.13 4.88
CA MET A 111 -11.13 -0.93 4.10
C MET A 111 -10.33 -2.22 4.17
N ASP A 112 -11.04 -3.34 4.34
CA ASP A 112 -10.41 -4.65 4.26
C ASP A 112 -9.98 -4.94 2.82
N VAL A 113 -8.72 -5.36 2.66
CA VAL A 113 -8.20 -5.75 1.35
C VAL A 113 -8.82 -7.09 0.97
N PRO A 114 -9.59 -7.15 -0.12
CA PRO A 114 -10.27 -8.38 -0.52
C PRO A 114 -9.25 -9.48 -0.84
N LYS A 115 -9.55 -10.71 -0.42
CA LYS A 115 -8.65 -11.88 -0.63
C LYS A 115 -8.71 -12.46 -2.02
N ASP A 116 -9.68 -12.06 -2.80
CA ASP A 116 -9.98 -12.49 -4.18
C ASP A 116 -9.80 -11.38 -5.22
N ASP A 117 -9.39 -10.16 -4.81
CA ASP A 117 -9.12 -9.06 -5.74
C ASP A 117 -7.76 -9.24 -6.43
N THR A 118 -7.79 -9.84 -7.62
CA THR A 118 -6.61 -10.00 -8.48
C THR A 118 -6.23 -8.71 -9.23
N HIS A 119 -7.08 -7.69 -9.21
CA HIS A 119 -6.84 -6.38 -9.83
C HIS A 119 -6.21 -5.37 -8.86
N TRP A 120 -6.20 -5.68 -7.57
CA TRP A 120 -5.60 -4.86 -6.53
C TRP A 120 -6.15 -3.42 -6.46
N ASN A 121 -7.45 -3.24 -6.71
CA ASN A 121 -8.06 -1.91 -6.77
C ASN A 121 -7.85 -1.11 -5.49
N LEU A 122 -8.00 -1.74 -4.33
CA LEU A 122 -7.79 -1.07 -3.05
C LEU A 122 -6.31 -0.73 -2.80
N LEU A 123 -5.37 -1.60 -3.24
CA LEU A 123 -3.93 -1.28 -3.17
C LEU A 123 -3.53 -0.17 -4.15
N ARG A 124 -4.18 -0.09 -5.32
CA ARG A 124 -4.01 1.04 -6.24
C ARG A 124 -4.49 2.34 -5.59
N ALA A 125 -5.66 2.32 -4.95
CA ALA A 125 -6.25 3.48 -4.29
C ALA A 125 -5.38 4.00 -3.13
N THR A 126 -4.94 3.11 -2.23
CA THR A 126 -4.08 3.50 -1.10
C THR A 126 -2.72 4.04 -1.53
N CYS A 127 -2.26 3.72 -2.76
CA CYS A 127 -1.02 4.22 -3.35
C CYS A 127 -1.22 5.40 -4.32
N ALA A 128 -2.44 5.88 -4.53
CA ALA A 128 -2.77 6.91 -5.50
C ALA A 128 -2.39 8.32 -4.99
N LEU A 129 -1.12 8.69 -5.14
CA LEU A 129 -0.61 10.00 -4.78
C LEU A 129 -1.18 11.09 -5.70
N PRO A 130 -1.62 12.25 -5.15
CA PRO A 130 -2.09 13.38 -5.95
C PRO A 130 -1.07 13.80 -7.02
N LEU A 131 -1.56 14.22 -8.17
CA LEU A 131 -0.79 14.66 -9.35
C LEU A 131 -0.01 13.54 -10.07
N LEU A 132 0.31 12.44 -9.40
CA LEU A 132 1.06 11.32 -9.97
C LEU A 132 0.16 10.16 -10.39
N PHE A 133 -1.02 10.07 -9.80
CA PHE A 133 -1.99 9.00 -10.01
C PHE A 133 -3.38 9.56 -10.28
N PRO A 134 -4.21 8.88 -11.09
CA PRO A 134 -5.63 9.16 -11.15
C PRO A 134 -6.33 8.78 -9.84
N GLU A 135 -7.46 9.38 -9.58
CA GLU A 135 -8.38 8.91 -8.56
C GLU A 135 -8.87 7.50 -8.90
N ILE A 136 -8.91 6.63 -7.90
CA ILE A 136 -9.35 5.24 -8.09
C ILE A 136 -10.79 5.11 -7.62
N GLU A 137 -11.66 4.63 -8.50
CA GLU A 137 -13.06 4.39 -8.16
C GLU A 137 -13.25 2.99 -7.56
N ILE A 138 -13.92 2.94 -6.40
CA ILE A 138 -14.32 1.71 -5.72
C ILE A 138 -15.78 1.88 -5.30
N ASN A 139 -16.66 1.03 -5.80
CA ASN A 139 -18.09 1.03 -5.48
C ASN A 139 -18.79 2.40 -5.71
N GLY A 140 -18.38 3.13 -6.76
CA GLY A 140 -18.98 4.42 -7.13
C GLY A 140 -18.44 5.63 -6.36
N GLU A 141 -17.53 5.44 -5.41
CA GLU A 141 -16.82 6.51 -4.72
C GLU A 141 -15.35 6.57 -5.18
N LYS A 142 -14.74 7.75 -5.10
CA LYS A 142 -13.36 7.99 -5.54
C LYS A 142 -12.41 8.13 -4.38
N TYR A 143 -11.26 7.49 -4.51
CA TYR A 143 -10.26 7.42 -3.45
C TYR A 143 -8.87 7.77 -3.95
N MET A 144 -8.06 8.26 -3.01
CA MET A 144 -6.64 8.54 -3.17
C MET A 144 -5.84 7.98 -2.00
N ASP A 145 -4.52 8.21 -2.02
CA ASP A 145 -3.58 7.71 -1.02
C ASP A 145 -4.02 8.03 0.41
N GLY A 146 -4.06 7.00 1.26
CA GLY A 146 -4.47 7.13 2.66
C GLY A 146 -3.56 8.01 3.49
N GLY A 147 -2.30 8.19 3.08
CA GLY A 147 -1.34 9.06 3.74
C GLY A 147 -1.70 10.56 3.70
N ILE A 148 -2.69 10.96 2.90
CA ILE A 148 -3.22 12.31 2.87
C ILE A 148 -4.00 12.59 4.16
N SER A 149 -4.81 11.64 4.63
CA SER A 149 -5.73 11.80 5.76
C SER A 149 -5.27 11.10 7.05
N ASP A 150 -4.68 9.89 6.95
CA ASP A 150 -4.10 9.17 8.10
C ASP A 150 -2.90 8.33 7.68
N SER A 151 -1.71 8.86 7.84
CA SER A 151 -0.46 8.21 7.42
C SER A 151 0.10 7.20 8.43
N ILE A 152 -0.38 7.19 9.69
CA ILE A 152 0.04 6.26 10.75
C ILE A 152 -1.20 5.83 11.54
N PRO A 153 -1.99 4.87 11.06
CA PRO A 153 -3.34 4.56 11.54
C PRO A 153 -3.37 3.71 12.83
N TYR A 154 -2.46 3.95 13.78
CA TYR A 154 -2.37 3.17 15.01
C TYR A 154 -3.62 3.31 15.90
N MET A 155 -4.28 4.48 15.85
CA MET A 155 -5.52 4.68 16.59
C MET A 155 -6.65 3.79 16.09
N GLN A 156 -6.65 3.44 14.80
CA GLN A 156 -7.63 2.51 14.24
C GLN A 156 -7.39 1.08 14.75
N ALA A 157 -6.14 0.66 14.94
CA ALA A 157 -5.83 -0.63 15.56
C ALA A 157 -6.33 -0.71 17.01
N ILE A 158 -6.15 0.35 17.79
CA ILE A 158 -6.66 0.46 19.16
C ILE A 158 -8.20 0.38 19.16
N LYS A 159 -8.87 1.12 18.27
CA LYS A 159 -10.36 1.08 18.14
C LYS A 159 -10.86 -0.30 17.71
N ALA A 160 -10.06 -1.04 16.94
CA ALA A 160 -10.38 -2.41 16.54
C ALA A 160 -10.16 -3.45 17.66
N GLY A 161 -9.71 -3.03 18.84
CA GLY A 161 -9.51 -3.90 20.01
C GLY A 161 -8.13 -4.55 20.09
N CYS A 162 -7.14 -4.08 19.33
CA CYS A 162 -5.77 -4.59 19.41
C CYS A 162 -5.11 -4.10 20.71
N ASP A 163 -4.72 -5.03 21.58
CA ASP A 163 -4.08 -4.76 22.86
C ASP A 163 -2.53 -4.60 22.75
N LYS A 164 -1.95 -5.15 21.68
CA LYS A 164 -0.52 -5.02 21.36
C LYS A 164 -0.37 -4.51 19.92
N ASN A 165 0.43 -3.47 19.77
CA ASN A 165 0.61 -2.84 18.46
C ASN A 165 2.09 -2.70 18.12
N ILE A 166 2.48 -3.14 16.92
CA ILE A 166 3.79 -2.90 16.32
C ILE A 166 3.62 -1.81 15.26
N VAL A 167 4.25 -0.66 15.46
CA VAL A 167 4.23 0.45 14.51
C VAL A 167 5.59 0.56 13.83
N VAL A 168 5.64 0.28 12.53
CA VAL A 168 6.86 0.35 11.74
C VAL A 168 7.04 1.76 11.20
N LEU A 169 7.89 2.55 11.83
CA LEU A 169 8.23 3.92 11.42
C LEU A 169 9.45 3.94 10.52
N THR A 170 9.39 4.70 9.43
CA THR A 170 10.47 4.80 8.44
C THR A 170 11.36 6.03 8.62
N ARG A 171 11.04 6.89 9.58
CA ARG A 171 11.79 8.11 9.90
C ARG A 171 12.51 7.95 11.24
N PRO A 172 13.61 8.68 11.47
CA PRO A 172 14.34 8.63 12.75
C PRO A 172 13.47 9.16 13.89
N LYS A 173 13.80 8.73 15.14
CA LYS A 173 13.16 9.23 16.34
C LYS A 173 13.25 10.76 16.41
N GLY A 174 12.13 11.42 16.72
CA GLY A 174 12.06 12.88 16.81
C GLY A 174 11.76 13.58 15.47
N TYR A 175 11.62 12.85 14.36
CA TYR A 175 11.20 13.45 13.10
C TYR A 175 9.78 14.03 13.22
N VAL A 176 9.63 15.30 12.85
CA VAL A 176 8.35 15.97 12.70
C VAL A 176 8.16 16.33 11.23
N LYS A 177 7.05 15.91 10.65
CA LYS A 177 6.73 16.24 9.26
C LYS A 177 6.47 17.73 9.14
N THR A 178 7.30 18.43 8.37
CA THR A 178 7.06 19.82 7.99
C THR A 178 6.10 19.87 6.81
N GLN A 179 5.25 20.90 6.74
CA GLN A 179 4.43 21.12 5.55
C GLN A 179 5.35 21.44 4.37
N GLU A 180 5.35 20.58 3.36
CA GLU A 180 6.06 20.86 2.11
C GLU A 180 5.29 21.91 1.29
N PRO A 181 6.01 22.81 0.58
CA PRO A 181 5.36 23.85 -0.24
C PRO A 181 4.38 23.34 -1.29
N ALA A 182 4.60 22.11 -1.79
CA ALA A 182 3.74 21.46 -2.78
C ALA A 182 2.36 21.06 -2.23
N THR A 183 2.22 20.85 -0.92
CA THR A 183 0.92 20.57 -0.30
C THR A 183 0.05 21.82 -0.13
N LYS A 184 0.64 23.02 -0.22
CA LYS A 184 -0.12 24.29 -0.26
C LYS A 184 -0.79 24.57 -1.60
N LEU A 185 -0.41 23.86 -2.65
CA LEU A 185 -0.99 24.02 -4.00
C LEU A 185 -2.10 23.00 -4.29
N ALA A 186 -2.35 22.05 -3.39
CA ALA A 186 -3.32 20.95 -3.57
C ALA A 186 -4.56 21.07 -2.65
N ILE A 187 -4.78 22.26 -2.02
CA ILE A 187 -6.00 22.57 -1.24
C ILE A 187 -6.78 23.67 -1.91
#